data_802bb70b49eb94660c86b1dc8a2c65cf
#
_entry.id   802bb70b49eb94660c86b1dc8a2c65cf
#
_cell.length_a   1.000
_cell.length_b   1.000
_cell.length_c   1.000
_cell.angle_alpha   90.00
_cell.angle_beta   90.00
_cell.angle_gamma   90.00
#
_symmetry.space_group_name_H-M   'P 1'
#
loop_
_entity.id
_entity.type
_entity.pdbx_description
1 polymer ?
#
loop_
_entity_poly.entity_id
_entity_poly.type
_entity_poly.pdbx_seq_one_letter_code
_entity_poly.pdbx_strand_id
1 'polypeptide(L)'
;GVTEETTTGVARLYQLQKQNALPFPAINVNDSVTKSKFDNLYGCRESLVDSIKRATDVMIAGKVALVMGFGDVGKGSAQSLRGLGAIVKVAEVDPICALQAAMEGYSVVTLDDVVEDIDIFVTATGNYQVITNKNLVKMKDEAIVCNIGHFDNEIDVASLKDYPWE
;
A
#
# COMPACT_ATOMS: atom_id res chain seq x y z
N GLY A 1 1.51 21.43 -21.45
CA GLY A 1 2.27 20.39 -20.79
C GLY A 1 1.70 20.03 -19.44
N VAL A 2 2.20 18.94 -18.89
CA VAL A 2 1.83 18.48 -17.54
C VAL A 2 3.07 18.19 -16.70
N THR A 3 2.93 18.29 -15.40
CA THR A 3 3.86 17.72 -14.41
C THR A 3 3.14 16.59 -13.70
N GLU A 4 3.77 15.41 -13.58
CA GLU A 4 3.17 14.24 -12.94
C GLU A 4 3.96 13.86 -11.70
N GLU A 5 3.27 13.74 -10.57
CA GLU A 5 3.88 13.46 -9.26
C GLU A 5 3.62 12.04 -8.75
N THR A 6 2.88 11.22 -9.49
CA THR A 6 2.48 9.88 -9.03
C THR A 6 3.11 8.78 -9.89
N THR A 7 3.66 7.75 -9.25
CA THR A 7 4.34 6.61 -9.90
C THR A 7 3.51 5.99 -11.03
N THR A 8 2.21 5.77 -10.79
CA THR A 8 1.31 5.16 -11.79
C THR A 8 1.00 6.11 -12.94
N GLY A 9 0.87 7.41 -12.70
CA GLY A 9 0.71 8.43 -13.74
C GLY A 9 1.94 8.55 -14.62
N VAL A 10 3.13 8.54 -14.03
CA VAL A 10 4.41 8.52 -14.75
C VAL A 10 4.51 7.29 -15.64
N ALA A 11 4.17 6.10 -15.12
CA ALA A 11 4.17 4.87 -15.91
C ALA A 11 3.22 4.97 -17.13
N ARG A 12 2.04 5.59 -16.94
CA ARG A 12 1.07 5.83 -18.02
C ARG A 12 1.61 6.79 -19.07
N LEU A 13 2.27 7.86 -18.67
CA LEU A 13 2.89 8.81 -19.60
C LEU A 13 4.00 8.15 -20.43
N TYR A 14 4.84 7.32 -19.82
CA TYR A 14 5.84 6.53 -20.55
C TYR A 14 5.22 5.53 -21.54
N GLN A 15 4.09 4.91 -21.20
CA GLN A 15 3.37 4.05 -22.15
C GLN A 15 2.86 4.84 -23.35
N LEU A 16 2.25 6.02 -23.14
CA LEU A 16 1.80 6.90 -24.21
C LEU A 16 2.97 7.38 -25.07
N GLN A 17 4.10 7.71 -24.47
CA GLN A 17 5.30 8.10 -25.21
C GLN A 17 5.81 6.97 -26.11
N LYS A 18 5.90 5.74 -25.60
CA LYS A 18 6.31 4.57 -26.38
C LYS A 18 5.38 4.29 -27.57
N GLN A 19 4.10 4.63 -27.43
CA GLN A 19 3.08 4.47 -28.48
C GLN A 19 3.03 5.68 -29.44
N ASN A 20 3.90 6.70 -29.28
CA ASN A 20 3.82 7.99 -29.96
C ASN A 20 2.45 8.68 -29.85
N ALA A 21 1.75 8.42 -28.74
CA ALA A 21 0.41 8.93 -28.47
C ALA A 21 0.38 10.04 -27.39
N LEU A 22 1.54 10.51 -26.93
CA LEU A 22 1.63 11.62 -25.97
C LEU A 22 1.46 12.96 -26.69
N PRO A 23 0.35 13.70 -26.50
CA PRO A 23 0.04 14.88 -27.31
C PRO A 23 0.67 16.19 -26.80
N PHE A 24 1.42 16.14 -25.69
CA PHE A 24 1.99 17.32 -25.03
C PHE A 24 3.29 16.96 -24.30
N PRO A 25 4.14 17.95 -23.98
CA PRO A 25 5.29 17.73 -23.10
C PRO A 25 4.85 17.34 -21.70
N ALA A 26 5.49 16.32 -21.15
CA ALA A 26 5.25 15.85 -19.78
C ALA A 26 6.56 15.81 -18.98
N ILE A 27 6.52 16.24 -17.74
CA ILE A 27 7.65 16.26 -16.82
C ILE A 27 7.37 15.31 -15.65
N ASN A 28 8.25 14.32 -15.48
CA ASN A 28 8.21 13.41 -14.33
C ASN A 28 8.80 14.12 -13.11
N VAL A 29 7.94 14.56 -12.21
CA VAL A 29 8.30 15.15 -10.90
C VAL A 29 8.39 14.08 -9.81
N ASN A 30 7.63 12.97 -9.96
CA ASN A 30 7.60 11.91 -8.96
C ASN A 30 8.99 11.35 -8.64
N ASP A 31 9.84 11.16 -9.66
CA ASP A 31 11.16 10.58 -9.49
C ASP A 31 12.23 11.61 -9.10
N SER A 32 11.86 12.87 -8.90
CA SER A 32 12.69 13.84 -8.21
C SER A 32 12.99 13.34 -6.79
N VAL A 33 14.26 13.39 -6.37
CA VAL A 33 14.68 12.96 -5.03
C VAL A 33 13.90 13.70 -3.94
N THR A 34 13.65 14.99 -4.13
CA THR A 34 12.91 15.84 -3.20
C THR A 34 11.39 15.58 -3.19
N LYS A 35 10.86 14.75 -4.12
CA LYS A 35 9.47 14.31 -4.11
C LYS A 35 9.36 12.88 -3.61
N SER A 36 9.89 11.89 -4.33
CA SER A 36 9.66 10.47 -4.03
C SER A 36 10.21 10.03 -2.68
N LYS A 37 11.39 10.54 -2.30
CA LYS A 37 12.04 10.20 -1.03
C LYS A 37 11.49 11.00 0.16
N PHE A 38 10.61 11.95 -0.07
CA PHE A 38 9.98 12.77 0.98
C PHE A 38 8.47 12.52 1.04
N ASP A 39 7.70 12.93 0.05
CA ASP A 39 6.25 12.83 0.10
C ASP A 39 5.78 11.36 0.13
N ASN A 40 6.28 10.50 -0.75
CA ASN A 40 5.86 9.11 -0.79
C ASN A 40 6.22 8.35 0.50
N LEU A 41 7.31 8.73 1.17
CA LEU A 41 7.74 8.12 2.43
C LEU A 41 7.09 8.81 3.64
N TYR A 42 7.38 10.09 3.85
CA TYR A 42 6.97 10.82 5.06
C TYR A 42 5.50 11.21 5.04
N GLY A 43 4.98 11.63 3.89
CA GLY A 43 3.56 11.98 3.74
C GLY A 43 2.67 10.77 3.98
N CYS A 44 2.96 9.63 3.36
CA CYS A 44 2.20 8.40 3.57
C CYS A 44 2.38 7.83 4.98
N ARG A 45 3.55 8.03 5.60
CA ARG A 45 3.79 7.66 7.00
C ARG A 45 2.82 8.35 7.96
N GLU A 46 2.51 9.62 7.72
CA GLU A 46 1.56 10.36 8.55
C GLU A 46 0.11 10.06 8.16
N SER A 47 -0.21 10.13 6.86
CA SER A 47 -1.58 10.04 6.38
C SER A 47 -2.23 8.68 6.60
N LEU A 48 -1.48 7.57 6.52
CA LEU A 48 -2.04 6.23 6.73
C LEU A 48 -2.67 6.10 8.11
N VAL A 49 -1.90 6.33 9.15
CA VAL A 49 -2.35 6.11 10.53
C VAL A 49 -3.41 7.14 10.95
N ASP A 50 -3.31 8.38 10.45
CA ASP A 50 -4.34 9.41 10.64
C ASP A 50 -5.67 8.96 10.01
N SER A 51 -5.64 8.46 8.77
CA SER A 51 -6.83 7.99 8.07
C SER A 51 -7.47 6.78 8.74
N ILE A 52 -6.69 5.79 9.17
CA ILE A 52 -7.21 4.62 9.90
C ILE A 52 -7.92 5.07 11.18
N LYS A 53 -7.30 5.94 11.97
CA LYS A 53 -7.89 6.44 13.21
C LYS A 53 -9.16 7.24 12.99
N ARG A 54 -9.19 8.11 11.99
CA ARG A 54 -10.39 8.90 11.64
C ARG A 54 -11.54 8.05 11.15
N ALA A 55 -11.23 6.99 10.38
CA ALA A 55 -12.27 6.13 9.79
C ALA A 55 -12.85 5.12 10.79
N THR A 56 -12.05 4.65 11.74
CA THR A 56 -12.41 3.48 12.55
C THR A 56 -12.41 3.72 14.06
N ASP A 57 -11.79 4.78 14.52
CA ASP A 57 -11.57 5.08 15.96
C ASP A 57 -10.89 3.94 16.74
N VAL A 58 -10.09 3.12 16.05
CA VAL A 58 -9.45 1.91 16.57
C VAL A 58 -8.08 2.21 17.15
N MET A 59 -7.74 1.55 18.27
CA MET A 59 -6.39 1.53 18.78
C MET A 59 -5.49 0.67 17.91
N ILE A 60 -4.37 1.22 17.43
CA ILE A 60 -3.40 0.52 16.58
C ILE A 60 -2.42 -0.32 17.41
N ALA A 61 -2.10 0.12 18.62
CA ALA A 61 -1.16 -0.58 19.48
C ALA A 61 -1.61 -2.01 19.79
N GLY A 62 -0.69 -2.97 19.67
CA GLY A 62 -0.93 -4.40 19.90
C GLY A 62 -1.56 -5.14 18.73
N LYS A 63 -2.06 -4.47 17.70
CA LYS A 63 -2.62 -5.12 16.51
C LYS A 63 -1.53 -5.66 15.60
N VAL A 64 -1.83 -6.75 14.91
CA VAL A 64 -0.97 -7.30 13.85
C VAL A 64 -1.34 -6.65 12.54
N ALA A 65 -0.37 -5.98 11.91
CA ALA A 65 -0.58 -5.29 10.64
C ALA A 65 0.27 -5.94 9.53
N LEU A 66 -0.32 -6.11 8.35
CA LEU A 66 0.37 -6.54 7.14
C LEU A 66 0.43 -5.38 6.15
N VAL A 67 1.64 -4.94 5.81
CA VAL A 67 1.88 -3.97 4.74
C VAL A 67 2.32 -4.72 3.48
N MET A 68 1.53 -4.61 2.43
CA MET A 68 1.82 -5.22 1.13
C MET A 68 2.42 -4.17 0.20
N GLY A 69 3.68 -4.40 -0.19
CA GLY A 69 4.57 -3.47 -0.86
C GLY A 69 5.53 -2.78 0.12
N PHE A 70 6.83 -2.75 -0.22
CA PHE A 70 7.87 -2.11 0.60
C PHE A 70 8.71 -1.13 -0.22
N GLY A 71 8.06 -0.41 -1.16
CA GLY A 71 8.56 0.82 -1.78
C GLY A 71 8.54 2.00 -0.79
N ASP A 72 8.70 3.23 -1.26
CA ASP A 72 8.72 4.40 -0.39
C ASP A 72 7.43 4.54 0.43
N VAL A 73 6.26 4.32 -0.18
CA VAL A 73 4.95 4.34 0.50
C VAL A 73 4.86 3.24 1.56
N GLY A 74 5.20 2.01 1.21
CA GLY A 74 5.14 0.87 2.13
C GLY A 74 6.09 1.01 3.32
N LYS A 75 7.31 1.54 3.09
CA LYS A 75 8.29 1.83 4.15
C LYS A 75 7.75 2.83 5.16
N GLY A 76 7.21 3.94 4.68
CA GLY A 76 6.58 4.95 5.55
C GLY A 76 5.42 4.37 6.36
N SER A 77 4.55 3.62 5.69
CA SER A 77 3.39 2.95 6.29
C SER A 77 3.79 1.97 7.40
N ALA A 78 4.75 1.10 7.11
CA ALA A 78 5.27 0.12 8.09
C ALA A 78 5.90 0.82 9.31
N GLN A 79 6.66 1.89 9.09
CA GLN A 79 7.28 2.68 10.16
C GLN A 79 6.26 3.33 11.07
N SER A 80 5.21 3.95 10.54
CA SER A 80 4.18 4.61 11.35
C SER A 80 3.35 3.62 12.15
N LEU A 81 2.94 2.49 11.57
CA LEU A 81 2.23 1.43 12.28
C LEU A 81 3.08 0.87 13.43
N ARG A 82 4.34 0.56 13.17
CA ARG A 82 5.29 0.10 14.20
C ARG A 82 5.51 1.16 15.27
N GLY A 83 5.64 2.42 14.88
CA GLY A 83 5.79 3.56 15.80
C GLY A 83 4.61 3.75 16.75
N LEU A 84 3.40 3.31 16.36
CA LEU A 84 2.21 3.30 17.20
C LEU A 84 2.03 1.97 17.97
N GLY A 85 3.00 1.06 17.92
CA GLY A 85 2.98 -0.17 18.69
C GLY A 85 2.31 -1.36 18.01
N ALA A 86 2.06 -1.30 16.70
CA ALA A 86 1.62 -2.47 15.95
C ALA A 86 2.75 -3.49 15.75
N ILE A 87 2.39 -4.76 15.64
CA ILE A 87 3.27 -5.86 15.22
C ILE A 87 3.19 -5.91 13.69
N VAL A 88 4.20 -5.35 13.01
CA VAL A 88 4.15 -5.18 11.55
C VAL A 88 4.85 -6.32 10.84
N LYS A 89 4.15 -6.93 9.89
CA LYS A 89 4.66 -7.86 8.88
C LYS A 89 4.65 -7.17 7.50
N VAL A 90 5.50 -7.62 6.60
CA VAL A 90 5.61 -7.09 5.23
C VAL A 90 5.46 -8.21 4.22
N ALA A 91 4.65 -7.99 3.18
CA ALA A 91 4.62 -8.84 1.99
C ALA A 91 5.19 -8.06 0.80
N GLU A 92 6.20 -8.63 0.15
CA GLU A 92 6.91 -7.97 -0.95
C GLU A 92 7.39 -9.01 -1.98
N VAL A 93 7.24 -8.69 -3.25
CA VAL A 93 7.65 -9.56 -4.36
C VAL A 93 9.03 -9.22 -4.91
N ASP A 94 9.46 -7.95 -4.77
CA ASP A 94 10.80 -7.53 -5.14
C ASP A 94 11.80 -8.03 -4.07
N PRO A 95 12.79 -8.86 -4.45
CA PRO A 95 13.71 -9.45 -3.46
C PRO A 95 14.61 -8.42 -2.78
N ILE A 96 14.89 -7.28 -3.42
CA ILE A 96 15.70 -6.21 -2.82
C ILE A 96 14.89 -5.48 -1.76
N CYS A 97 13.64 -5.12 -2.07
CA CYS A 97 12.74 -4.48 -1.10
C CYS A 97 12.40 -5.45 0.05
N ALA A 98 12.19 -6.73 -0.23
CA ALA A 98 11.99 -7.76 0.79
C ALA A 98 13.20 -7.89 1.73
N LEU A 99 14.42 -7.90 1.17
CA LEU A 99 15.65 -7.91 1.97
C LEU A 99 15.79 -6.66 2.83
N GLN A 100 15.45 -5.48 2.29
CA GLN A 100 15.44 -4.23 3.07
C GLN A 100 14.48 -4.32 4.25
N ALA A 101 13.26 -4.85 4.03
CA ALA A 101 12.28 -5.05 5.11
C ALA A 101 12.84 -5.98 6.21
N ALA A 102 13.47 -7.09 5.82
CA ALA A 102 14.12 -8.01 6.76
C ALA A 102 15.26 -7.34 7.56
N MET A 103 16.11 -6.52 6.89
CA MET A 103 17.19 -5.78 7.55
C MET A 103 16.65 -4.70 8.52
N GLU A 104 15.48 -4.16 8.27
CA GLU A 104 14.79 -3.24 9.19
C GLU A 104 14.05 -3.95 10.33
N GLY A 105 14.11 -5.28 10.37
CA GLY A 105 13.55 -6.11 11.45
C GLY A 105 12.07 -6.43 11.28
N TYR A 106 11.51 -6.30 10.08
CA TYR A 106 10.17 -6.77 9.77
C TYR A 106 10.18 -8.26 9.41
N SER A 107 9.13 -8.98 9.82
CA SER A 107 8.87 -10.33 9.33
C SER A 107 8.35 -10.25 7.89
N VAL A 108 9.09 -10.83 6.94
CA VAL A 108 8.67 -10.90 5.54
C VAL A 108 7.90 -12.20 5.33
N VAL A 109 6.67 -12.07 4.82
CA VAL A 109 5.70 -13.17 4.71
C VAL A 109 4.95 -13.12 3.39
N THR A 110 4.20 -14.17 3.06
CA THR A 110 3.18 -14.10 2.00
C THR A 110 1.80 -13.82 2.61
N LEU A 111 0.91 -13.19 1.86
CA LEU A 111 -0.45 -12.91 2.33
C LEU A 111 -1.19 -14.22 2.70
N ASP A 112 -1.06 -15.26 1.86
CA ASP A 112 -1.77 -16.53 2.08
C ASP A 112 -1.35 -17.24 3.38
N ASP A 113 -0.11 -17.04 3.84
CA ASP A 113 0.39 -17.70 5.06
C ASP A 113 -0.10 -17.04 6.36
N VAL A 114 -0.58 -15.79 6.29
CA VAL A 114 -0.89 -15.01 7.50
C VAL A 114 -2.27 -14.37 7.50
N VAL A 115 -3.06 -14.54 6.44
CA VAL A 115 -4.33 -13.83 6.23
C VAL A 115 -5.30 -13.96 7.42
N GLU A 116 -5.29 -15.09 8.11
CA GLU A 116 -6.19 -15.36 9.24
C GLU A 116 -5.74 -14.69 10.56
N ASP A 117 -4.50 -14.20 10.63
CA ASP A 117 -3.90 -13.64 11.86
C ASP A 117 -3.84 -12.11 11.87
N ILE A 118 -4.13 -11.45 10.77
CA ILE A 118 -3.93 -10.02 10.59
C ILE A 118 -5.15 -9.22 11.02
N ASP A 119 -4.92 -8.12 11.77
CA ASP A 119 -5.96 -7.15 12.16
C ASP A 119 -6.09 -6.01 11.16
N ILE A 120 -4.96 -5.57 10.58
CA ILE A 120 -4.92 -4.41 9.67
C ILE A 120 -4.15 -4.79 8.41
N PHE A 121 -4.83 -4.75 7.27
CA PHE A 121 -4.23 -4.96 5.95
C PHE A 121 -4.05 -3.62 5.24
N VAL A 122 -2.85 -3.37 4.73
CA VAL A 122 -2.51 -2.14 3.99
C VAL A 122 -1.91 -2.51 2.64
N THR A 123 -2.56 -2.12 1.54
CA THR A 123 -1.99 -2.28 0.20
C THR A 123 -1.28 -0.99 -0.23
N ALA A 124 -0.05 -1.13 -0.72
CA ALA A 124 0.83 -0.03 -1.12
C ALA A 124 1.68 -0.40 -2.35
N THR A 125 1.15 -1.25 -3.24
CA THR A 125 1.92 -1.83 -4.35
C THR A 125 1.78 -1.06 -5.66
N GLY A 126 0.67 -0.31 -5.84
CA GLY A 126 0.30 0.26 -7.15
C GLY A 126 -0.03 -0.81 -8.19
N ASN A 127 -0.35 -2.03 -7.78
CA ASN A 127 -0.68 -3.16 -8.64
C ASN A 127 -2.19 -3.43 -8.66
N TYR A 128 -2.60 -4.53 -9.24
CA TYR A 128 -3.99 -4.93 -9.41
C TYR A 128 -4.32 -6.20 -8.61
N GLN A 129 -5.47 -6.21 -7.90
CA GLN A 129 -5.99 -7.37 -7.16
C GLN A 129 -4.95 -8.04 -6.24
N VAL A 130 -4.29 -7.25 -5.44
CA VAL A 130 -3.32 -7.73 -4.42
C VAL A 130 -4.05 -8.51 -3.33
N ILE A 131 -5.25 -8.04 -2.95
CA ILE A 131 -6.19 -8.75 -2.09
C ILE A 131 -7.40 -9.13 -2.93
N THR A 132 -7.62 -10.44 -3.08
CA THR A 132 -8.74 -11.01 -3.84
C THR A 132 -9.84 -11.51 -2.90
N ASN A 133 -11.00 -11.85 -3.45
CA ASN A 133 -12.08 -12.49 -2.68
C ASN A 133 -11.59 -13.70 -1.88
N LYS A 134 -10.73 -14.55 -2.46
CA LYS A 134 -10.14 -15.71 -1.80
C LYS A 134 -9.44 -15.34 -0.47
N ASN A 135 -8.84 -14.16 -0.42
CA ASN A 135 -8.17 -13.66 0.78
C ASN A 135 -9.18 -13.03 1.74
N LEU A 136 -10.11 -12.19 1.22
CA LEU A 136 -11.13 -11.48 2.01
C LEU A 136 -11.97 -12.43 2.87
N VAL A 137 -12.44 -13.55 2.30
CA VAL A 137 -13.27 -14.52 3.03
C VAL A 137 -12.53 -15.30 4.12
N LYS A 138 -11.20 -15.22 4.16
CA LYS A 138 -10.36 -15.86 5.19
C LYS A 138 -9.92 -14.90 6.29
N MET A 139 -10.15 -13.61 6.12
CA MET A 139 -9.81 -12.63 7.12
C MET A 139 -10.65 -12.86 8.38
N LYS A 140 -10.07 -12.52 9.52
CA LYS A 140 -10.82 -12.59 10.78
C LYS A 140 -11.89 -11.50 10.84
N ASP A 141 -12.84 -11.70 11.71
CA ASP A 141 -13.88 -10.72 11.99
C ASP A 141 -13.26 -9.38 12.44
N GLU A 142 -13.89 -8.27 12.06
CA GLU A 142 -13.43 -6.90 12.31
C GLU A 142 -12.04 -6.56 11.71
N ALA A 143 -11.54 -7.31 10.75
CA ALA A 143 -10.30 -6.97 10.08
C ALA A 143 -10.45 -5.65 9.30
N ILE A 144 -9.49 -4.74 9.47
CA ILE A 144 -9.44 -3.48 8.76
C ILE A 144 -8.65 -3.67 7.46
N VAL A 145 -9.27 -3.35 6.32
CA VAL A 145 -8.61 -3.44 5.01
C VAL A 145 -8.56 -2.05 4.40
N CYS A 146 -7.37 -1.56 4.11
CA CYS A 146 -7.17 -0.23 3.53
C CYS A 146 -6.12 -0.22 2.43
N ASN A 147 -6.29 0.72 1.51
CA ASN A 147 -5.36 0.98 0.43
C ASN A 147 -4.77 2.39 0.59
N ILE A 148 -3.44 2.50 0.51
CA ILE A 148 -2.73 3.77 0.41
C ILE A 148 -2.00 3.90 -0.94
N GLY A 149 -2.04 2.86 -1.77
CA GLY A 149 -1.62 2.92 -3.17
C GLY A 149 -2.54 3.83 -3.98
N HIS A 150 -2.11 4.16 -5.20
CA HIS A 150 -2.87 5.09 -6.06
C HIS A 150 -4.20 4.52 -6.54
N PHE A 151 -4.27 3.22 -6.84
CA PHE A 151 -5.46 2.59 -7.38
C PHE A 151 -6.25 1.84 -6.32
N ASP A 152 -7.55 2.08 -6.29
CA ASP A 152 -8.52 1.38 -5.44
C ASP A 152 -8.66 -0.11 -5.81
N ASN A 153 -8.29 -0.49 -7.02
CA ASN A 153 -8.38 -1.85 -7.54
C ASN A 153 -7.27 -2.81 -7.03
N GLU A 154 -6.45 -2.38 -6.10
CA GLU A 154 -5.56 -3.30 -5.36
C GLU A 154 -6.37 -4.27 -4.50
N ILE A 155 -7.57 -3.88 -4.09
CA ILE A 155 -8.49 -4.69 -3.30
C ILE A 155 -9.73 -5.01 -4.15
N ASP A 156 -10.10 -6.28 -4.25
CA ASP A 156 -11.28 -6.73 -5.00
C ASP A 156 -12.58 -6.46 -4.23
N VAL A 157 -12.89 -5.18 -4.01
CA VAL A 157 -14.11 -4.74 -3.33
C VAL A 157 -15.37 -5.15 -4.11
N ALA A 158 -15.26 -5.24 -5.44
CA ALA A 158 -16.40 -5.62 -6.28
C ALA A 158 -16.94 -7.03 -5.97
N SER A 159 -16.08 -7.94 -5.52
CA SER A 159 -16.47 -9.29 -5.13
C SER A 159 -17.27 -9.36 -3.83
N LEU A 160 -17.34 -8.28 -3.06
CA LEU A 160 -18.09 -8.23 -1.80
C LEU A 160 -19.55 -7.82 -1.97
N LYS A 161 -20.01 -7.51 -3.21
CA LYS A 161 -21.38 -7.02 -3.47
C LYS A 161 -22.49 -7.98 -3.03
N ASP A 162 -22.20 -9.27 -3.01
CA ASP A 162 -23.17 -10.31 -2.66
C ASP A 162 -23.16 -10.65 -1.16
N TYR A 163 -22.29 -10.00 -0.38
CA TYR A 163 -22.22 -10.14 1.06
C TYR A 163 -23.08 -9.06 1.76
N PRO A 164 -23.67 -9.36 2.94
CA PRO A 164 -24.43 -8.35 3.67
C PRO A 164 -23.49 -7.22 4.13
N TRP A 165 -23.97 -5.99 3.97
CA TRP A 165 -23.31 -4.78 4.46
C TRP A 165 -24.07 -4.26 5.68
N GLU A 166 -23.34 -3.89 6.73
CA GLU A 166 -23.87 -3.18 7.90
C GLU A 166 -23.71 -1.67 7.77
#